data_f556b22c556644ddfa85e56d156d1093
#
_entry.id   f556b22c556644ddfa85e56d156d1093
#
_cell.length_a   1.000
_cell.length_b   1.000
_cell.length_c   1.000
_cell.angle_alpha   90.00
_cell.angle_beta   90.00
_cell.angle_gamma   90.00
#
_symmetry.space_group_name_H-M   'P 1'
#
loop_
_entity.id
_entity.type
_entity.pdbx_description
1 polymer ?
#
loop_
_entity_poly.entity_id
_entity_poly.type
_entity_poly.pdbx_seq_one_letter_code
_entity_poly.pdbx_strand_id
1 'polypeptide(L)'
;MKSKVLFILILLSCGLNSFAQEKTFFAPDPATARWSYMETDANGKPVSKTFFSVDSMSGDAVNGSVKLGIEAVTVDNPADTLKSSLFYRFKDGECMVDMNAFFEADVLADMVGQAIEKGSTNASEAEIKAAIEEMKKMIKVTGEVRGIPRYPKVGDLPDYEFQFKLSIISIAVTGEERKITGSEKLQTPAGTFDCFVIEETITSKAMMQKDVEKNISWYAYGIGLVKEETYDKKGRLVSATLLNSINWQLK
;
A
#
# COMPACT_ATOMS: atom_id res chain seq x y z
N MET A 1 -43.06 -7.24 49.78
CA MET A 1 -42.33 -6.28 48.96
C MET A 1 -40.88 -6.73 48.69
N LYS A 2 -40.60 -7.91 48.21
CA LYS A 2 -39.23 -8.41 47.94
C LYS A 2 -39.07 -9.10 46.56
N SER A 3 -40.06 -8.94 45.63
CA SER A 3 -40.03 -9.64 44.37
C SER A 3 -39.98 -8.74 43.11
N LYS A 4 -39.85 -7.44 43.25
CA LYS A 4 -39.79 -6.51 42.06
C LYS A 4 -38.43 -5.90 41.77
N VAL A 5 -37.42 -6.16 42.60
CA VAL A 5 -36.07 -5.60 42.40
C VAL A 5 -35.17 -6.62 41.66
N LEU A 6 -35.53 -7.90 41.61
CA LEU A 6 -34.71 -8.90 40.95
C LEU A 6 -34.94 -8.97 39.43
N PHE A 7 -36.03 -8.39 38.91
CA PHE A 7 -36.33 -8.43 37.45
C PHE A 7 -35.71 -7.31 36.66
N ILE A 8 -35.18 -6.26 37.31
CA ILE A 8 -34.53 -5.13 36.63
C ILE A 8 -33.03 -5.36 36.46
N LEU A 9 -32.42 -6.26 37.21
CA LEU A 9 -31.00 -6.58 37.09
C LEU A 9 -30.65 -7.60 35.98
N ILE A 10 -31.65 -8.30 35.44
CA ILE A 10 -31.44 -9.28 34.35
C ILE A 10 -31.59 -8.63 32.96
N LEU A 11 -32.17 -7.42 32.86
CA LEU A 11 -32.34 -6.69 31.58
C LEU A 11 -31.17 -5.76 31.26
N LEU A 12 -30.19 -5.63 32.14
CA LEU A 12 -28.99 -4.82 31.90
C LEU A 12 -27.75 -5.62 31.49
N SER A 13 -27.85 -6.96 31.42
CA SER A 13 -26.75 -7.83 30.97
C SER A 13 -26.86 -8.28 29.51
N CYS A 14 -27.91 -7.90 28.79
CA CYS A 14 -28.10 -8.25 27.38
C CYS A 14 -27.98 -7.00 26.47
N GLY A 15 -26.85 -6.31 26.50
CA GLY A 15 -26.77 -5.10 25.67
C GLY A 15 -25.40 -4.49 25.47
N LEU A 16 -24.34 -5.20 25.73
CA LEU A 16 -23.01 -4.81 25.26
C LEU A 16 -22.41 -5.98 24.47
N ASN A 17 -23.11 -6.43 23.45
CA ASN A 17 -22.41 -6.86 22.26
C ASN A 17 -21.78 -5.58 21.70
N SER A 18 -20.59 -5.26 22.17
CA SER A 18 -19.69 -4.50 21.36
C SER A 18 -19.61 -5.29 20.06
N PHE A 19 -20.29 -4.82 19.02
CA PHE A 19 -19.96 -5.18 17.66
C PHE A 19 -18.46 -4.88 17.59
N ALA A 20 -17.64 -5.93 17.69
CA ALA A 20 -16.21 -5.82 17.47
C ALA A 20 -16.12 -5.26 16.06
N GLN A 21 -15.75 -3.99 15.97
CA GLN A 21 -15.61 -3.32 14.69
C GLN A 21 -14.71 -4.21 13.87
N GLU A 22 -15.19 -4.67 12.72
CA GLU A 22 -14.47 -5.63 11.91
C GLU A 22 -13.10 -5.06 11.58
N LYS A 23 -12.05 -5.66 12.15
CA LYS A 23 -10.69 -5.17 11.99
C LYS A 23 -10.24 -5.38 10.55
N THR A 24 -9.82 -4.32 9.91
CA THR A 24 -9.19 -4.32 8.59
C THR A 24 -7.84 -3.62 8.69
N PHE A 25 -6.90 -3.92 7.79
CA PHE A 25 -5.59 -3.27 7.80
C PHE A 25 -5.61 -1.85 7.27
N PHE A 26 -6.59 -1.51 6.47
CA PHE A 26 -6.74 -0.16 5.94
C PHE A 26 -8.13 0.36 6.30
N ALA A 27 -8.20 1.31 7.23
CA ALA A 27 -9.45 1.89 7.70
C ALA A 27 -9.34 3.41 7.99
N PRO A 28 -8.66 4.21 7.17
CA PRO A 28 -8.64 5.66 7.34
C PRO A 28 -10.00 6.26 6.97
N ASP A 29 -10.29 7.45 7.52
CA ASP A 29 -11.39 8.28 7.02
C ASP A 29 -11.02 8.82 5.62
N PRO A 30 -11.72 8.44 4.53
CA PRO A 30 -11.34 8.82 3.17
C PRO A 30 -11.28 10.33 2.96
N ALA A 31 -12.13 11.10 3.66
CA ALA A 31 -12.23 12.53 3.45
C ALA A 31 -11.02 13.31 3.99
N THR A 32 -10.32 12.77 4.99
CA THR A 32 -9.33 13.53 5.76
C THR A 32 -8.00 12.83 5.94
N ALA A 33 -7.92 11.53 5.64
CA ALA A 33 -6.73 10.75 5.91
C ALA A 33 -5.50 11.27 5.16
N ARG A 34 -4.44 11.52 5.91
CA ARG A 34 -3.11 11.89 5.43
C ARG A 34 -2.08 11.19 6.30
N TRP A 35 -1.06 10.62 5.69
CA TRP A 35 0.05 10.02 6.42
C TRP A 35 1.34 10.16 5.63
N SER A 36 2.45 9.92 6.29
CA SER A 36 3.75 9.99 5.63
C SER A 36 4.70 8.92 6.13
N TYR A 37 5.57 8.50 5.24
CA TYR A 37 6.71 7.65 5.53
C TYR A 37 8.02 8.41 5.36
N MET A 38 9.03 8.00 6.12
CA MET A 38 10.42 8.39 5.94
C MET A 38 11.19 7.16 5.49
N GLU A 39 11.86 7.28 4.36
CA GLU A 39 12.80 6.27 3.88
C GLU A 39 14.23 6.68 4.26
N THR A 40 15.01 5.68 4.67
CA THR A 40 16.44 5.83 5.00
C THR A 40 17.27 4.84 4.19
N ASP A 41 18.53 5.20 3.94
CA ASP A 41 19.52 4.29 3.39
C ASP A 41 20.00 3.25 4.43
N ALA A 42 20.92 2.38 4.03
CA ALA A 42 21.51 1.34 4.89
C ALA A 42 22.22 1.88 6.14
N ASN A 43 22.58 3.16 6.18
CA ASN A 43 23.23 3.81 7.31
C ASN A 43 22.25 4.58 8.18
N GLY A 44 20.95 4.54 7.88
CA GLY A 44 19.91 5.28 8.58
C GLY A 44 19.81 6.76 8.20
N LYS A 45 20.51 7.19 7.12
CA LYS A 45 20.40 8.57 6.60
C LYS A 45 19.06 8.71 5.85
N PRO A 46 18.23 9.71 6.18
CA PRO A 46 17.01 10.01 5.42
C PRO A 46 17.32 10.29 3.94
N VAL A 47 16.59 9.64 3.02
CA VAL A 47 16.74 9.82 1.57
C VAL A 47 15.48 10.39 0.94
N SER A 48 14.31 9.95 1.37
CA SER A 48 13.04 10.46 0.84
C SER A 48 11.96 10.54 1.92
N LYS A 49 10.97 11.41 1.70
CA LYS A 49 9.74 11.46 2.48
C LYS A 49 8.56 11.35 1.52
N THR A 50 7.70 10.38 1.78
CA THR A 50 6.51 10.11 0.95
C THR A 50 5.25 10.43 1.73
N PHE A 51 4.40 11.26 1.14
CA PHE A 51 3.10 11.64 1.68
C PHE A 51 2.00 10.91 0.92
N PHE A 52 1.00 10.49 1.65
CA PHE A 52 -0.18 9.82 1.11
C PHE A 52 -1.45 10.55 1.48
N SER A 53 -2.42 10.51 0.56
CA SER A 53 -3.79 10.96 0.77
C SER A 53 -4.75 9.97 0.14
N VAL A 54 -5.98 9.91 0.63
CA VAL A 54 -7.06 9.20 -0.07
C VAL A 54 -7.69 10.16 -1.06
N ASP A 55 -7.57 9.87 -2.36
CA ASP A 55 -8.18 10.66 -3.43
C ASP A 55 -9.63 10.22 -3.68
N SER A 56 -9.85 8.89 -3.70
CA SER A 56 -11.20 8.33 -3.82
C SER A 56 -11.27 6.94 -3.20
N MET A 57 -12.47 6.53 -2.80
CA MET A 57 -12.75 5.20 -2.29
C MET A 57 -14.11 4.74 -2.81
N SER A 58 -14.22 3.46 -3.17
CA SER A 58 -15.43 2.79 -3.61
C SER A 58 -15.63 1.51 -2.81
N GLY A 59 -16.86 1.23 -2.39
CA GLY A 59 -17.15 0.10 -1.50
C GLY A 59 -16.66 0.36 -0.07
N ASP A 60 -16.11 -0.66 0.56
CA ASP A 60 -15.57 -0.61 1.92
C ASP A 60 -14.21 -1.32 2.00
N ALA A 61 -13.62 -1.39 3.20
CA ALA A 61 -12.33 -2.02 3.41
C ALA A 61 -12.38 -3.58 3.40
N VAL A 62 -13.53 -4.17 3.15
CA VAL A 62 -13.70 -5.62 2.94
C VAL A 62 -13.82 -5.93 1.46
N ASN A 63 -14.68 -5.16 0.75
CA ASN A 63 -14.88 -5.30 -0.68
C ASN A 63 -14.99 -3.91 -1.30
N GLY A 64 -13.93 -3.47 -1.96
CA GLY A 64 -13.88 -2.14 -2.53
C GLY A 64 -12.55 -1.83 -3.20
N SER A 65 -12.36 -0.56 -3.48
CA SER A 65 -11.11 -0.04 -4.04
C SER A 65 -10.81 1.33 -3.46
N VAL A 66 -9.54 1.70 -3.46
CA VAL A 66 -9.08 3.02 -3.06
C VAL A 66 -7.98 3.50 -4.01
N LYS A 67 -8.12 4.75 -4.44
CA LYS A 67 -7.04 5.50 -5.10
C LYS A 67 -6.37 6.38 -4.06
N LEU A 68 -5.07 6.26 -3.95
CA LEU A 68 -4.23 7.09 -3.11
C LEU A 68 -3.43 8.06 -3.96
N GLY A 69 -3.43 9.32 -3.57
CA GLY A 69 -2.45 10.29 -4.05
C GLY A 69 -1.14 10.11 -3.30
N ILE A 70 -0.04 10.13 -4.04
CA ILE A 70 1.32 10.03 -3.53
C ILE A 70 2.11 11.26 -3.91
N GLU A 71 2.83 11.83 -2.96
CA GLU A 71 3.81 12.87 -3.18
C GLU A 71 5.13 12.47 -2.50
N ALA A 72 6.15 12.14 -3.29
CA ALA A 72 7.47 11.78 -2.79
C ALA A 72 8.45 12.93 -3.00
N VAL A 73 9.16 13.28 -1.93
CA VAL A 73 10.12 14.41 -1.89
C VAL A 73 11.48 13.86 -1.50
N THR A 74 12.49 14.12 -2.32
CA THR A 74 13.88 13.78 -2.00
C THR A 74 14.42 14.72 -0.93
N VAL A 75 15.02 14.18 0.13
CA VAL A 75 15.50 15.00 1.27
C VAL A 75 16.60 15.97 0.86
N ASP A 76 17.56 15.50 0.07
CA ASP A 76 18.71 16.32 -0.37
C ASP A 76 18.34 17.32 -1.48
N ASN A 77 17.17 17.17 -2.14
CA ASN A 77 16.66 18.09 -3.15
C ASN A 77 15.12 18.18 -3.08
N PRO A 78 14.56 19.00 -2.18
CA PRO A 78 13.10 19.12 -2.02
C PRO A 78 12.35 19.65 -3.25
N ALA A 79 13.04 20.26 -4.21
CA ALA A 79 12.43 20.67 -5.47
C ALA A 79 12.17 19.49 -6.41
N ASP A 80 12.83 18.35 -6.18
CA ASP A 80 12.60 17.10 -6.90
C ASP A 80 11.46 16.34 -6.22
N THR A 81 10.24 16.70 -6.59
CA THR A 81 8.99 16.10 -6.09
C THR A 81 8.37 15.25 -7.19
N LEU A 82 8.11 14.01 -6.86
CA LEU A 82 7.36 13.08 -7.71
C LEU A 82 5.93 12.97 -7.20
N LYS A 83 4.96 13.21 -8.07
CA LYS A 83 3.54 12.93 -7.81
C LYS A 83 3.12 11.70 -8.58
N SER A 84 2.35 10.84 -7.93
CA SER A 84 1.87 9.58 -8.49
C SER A 84 0.57 9.15 -7.81
N SER A 85 -0.02 8.05 -8.26
CA SER A 85 -1.17 7.43 -7.62
C SER A 85 -0.86 5.97 -7.32
N LEU A 86 -1.51 5.42 -6.29
CA LEU A 86 -1.46 4.00 -5.95
C LEU A 86 -2.91 3.50 -5.82
N PHE A 87 -3.17 2.33 -6.35
CA PHE A 87 -4.50 1.74 -6.37
C PHE A 87 -4.48 0.46 -5.57
N TYR A 88 -5.37 0.39 -4.58
CA TYR A 88 -5.65 -0.84 -3.86
C TYR A 88 -7.04 -1.36 -4.18
N ARG A 89 -7.16 -2.67 -4.22
CA ARG A 89 -8.42 -3.39 -4.25
C ARG A 89 -8.53 -4.24 -3.00
N PHE A 90 -9.72 -4.20 -2.40
CA PHE A 90 -10.06 -5.05 -1.26
C PHE A 90 -11.00 -6.17 -1.74
N LYS A 91 -10.67 -7.40 -1.38
CA LYS A 91 -11.50 -8.58 -1.63
C LYS A 91 -11.49 -9.43 -0.38
N ASP A 92 -12.67 -9.64 0.22
CA ASP A 92 -12.83 -10.37 1.47
C ASP A 92 -11.92 -9.83 2.60
N GLY A 93 -11.58 -8.54 2.54
CA GLY A 93 -10.67 -7.85 3.47
C GLY A 93 -9.18 -8.09 3.22
N GLU A 94 -8.79 -8.87 2.22
CA GLU A 94 -7.41 -8.88 1.72
C GLU A 94 -7.17 -7.62 0.88
N CYS A 95 -6.07 -6.92 1.19
CA CYS A 95 -5.66 -5.74 0.45
C CYS A 95 -4.65 -6.14 -0.62
N MET A 96 -4.94 -5.81 -1.87
CA MET A 96 -4.09 -6.10 -3.03
C MET A 96 -3.78 -4.82 -3.79
N VAL A 97 -2.59 -4.70 -4.36
CA VAL A 97 -2.28 -3.60 -5.28
C VAL A 97 -3.00 -3.86 -6.59
N ASP A 98 -3.86 -2.93 -7.02
CA ASP A 98 -4.58 -3.02 -8.30
C ASP A 98 -3.71 -2.49 -9.43
N MET A 99 -2.90 -3.38 -9.99
CA MET A 99 -1.97 -3.01 -11.07
C MET A 99 -2.70 -2.70 -12.39
N ASN A 100 -3.93 -3.18 -12.59
CA ASN A 100 -4.69 -2.83 -13.79
C ASN A 100 -5.13 -1.37 -13.77
N ALA A 101 -5.53 -0.86 -12.60
CA ALA A 101 -5.92 0.53 -12.44
C ALA A 101 -4.80 1.54 -12.75
N PHE A 102 -3.53 1.13 -12.62
CA PHE A 102 -2.38 1.98 -13.02
C PHE A 102 -2.35 2.29 -14.52
N PHE A 103 -2.94 1.43 -15.34
CA PHE A 103 -2.90 1.54 -16.79
C PHE A 103 -4.24 2.00 -17.39
N GLU A 104 -5.13 2.54 -16.56
CA GLU A 104 -6.33 3.19 -17.04
C GLU A 104 -6.01 4.54 -17.71
N ALA A 105 -6.91 5.01 -18.59
CA ALA A 105 -6.64 6.15 -19.47
C ALA A 105 -6.33 7.44 -18.70
N ASP A 106 -7.07 7.70 -17.64
CA ASP A 106 -6.92 8.89 -16.83
C ASP A 106 -5.57 8.92 -16.09
N VAL A 107 -5.14 7.78 -15.56
CA VAL A 107 -3.83 7.66 -14.88
C VAL A 107 -2.68 7.86 -15.86
N LEU A 108 -2.77 7.23 -17.03
CA LEU A 108 -1.77 7.42 -18.09
C LEU A 108 -1.76 8.87 -18.60
N ALA A 109 -2.93 9.49 -18.73
CA ALA A 109 -3.06 10.89 -19.13
C ALA A 109 -2.39 11.83 -18.10
N ASP A 110 -2.60 11.59 -16.80
CA ASP A 110 -1.97 12.35 -15.74
C ASP A 110 -0.42 12.22 -15.76
N MET A 111 0.08 11.00 -15.97
CA MET A 111 1.53 10.74 -16.07
C MET A 111 2.15 11.46 -17.29
N VAL A 112 1.48 11.41 -18.43
CA VAL A 112 1.93 12.07 -19.66
C VAL A 112 1.82 13.60 -19.51
N GLY A 113 0.73 14.11 -18.88
CA GLY A 113 0.55 15.52 -18.57
C GLY A 113 1.71 16.07 -17.73
N GLN A 114 2.11 15.38 -16.67
CA GLN A 114 3.26 15.76 -15.84
C GLN A 114 4.59 15.75 -16.63
N ALA A 115 4.76 14.83 -17.58
CA ALA A 115 5.94 14.81 -18.44
C ALA A 115 5.99 16.02 -19.39
N ILE A 116 4.83 16.46 -19.88
CA ILE A 116 4.70 17.65 -20.74
C ILE A 116 5.01 18.93 -19.94
N GLU A 117 4.43 19.07 -18.76
CA GLU A 117 4.70 20.23 -17.88
C GLU A 117 6.19 20.38 -17.58
N LYS A 118 6.92 19.24 -17.49
CA LYS A 118 8.38 19.23 -17.35
C LYS A 118 9.15 19.52 -18.66
N GLY A 119 8.46 19.89 -19.75
CA GLY A 119 9.06 20.25 -21.03
C GLY A 119 9.55 19.07 -21.88
N SER A 120 9.02 17.86 -21.60
CA SER A 120 9.47 16.63 -22.27
C SER A 120 8.90 16.45 -23.69
N THR A 121 7.86 17.21 -24.08
CA THR A 121 7.23 17.13 -25.42
C THR A 121 6.46 18.42 -25.76
N ASN A 122 6.36 18.71 -27.06
CA ASN A 122 5.54 19.79 -27.62
C ASN A 122 4.24 19.28 -28.27
N ALA A 123 3.84 18.02 -27.98
CA ALA A 123 2.65 17.40 -28.57
C ALA A 123 1.37 18.10 -28.08
N SER A 124 0.38 18.20 -28.95
CA SER A 124 -0.95 18.72 -28.60
C SER A 124 -1.71 17.74 -27.73
N GLU A 125 -2.70 18.23 -26.99
CA GLU A 125 -3.58 17.39 -26.16
C GLU A 125 -4.26 16.26 -26.95
N ALA A 126 -4.67 16.51 -28.19
CA ALA A 126 -5.27 15.52 -29.06
C ALA A 126 -4.29 14.40 -29.47
N GLU A 127 -3.04 14.75 -29.79
CA GLU A 127 -1.97 13.79 -30.11
C GLU A 127 -1.64 12.92 -28.87
N ILE A 128 -1.60 13.54 -27.70
CA ILE A 128 -1.37 12.84 -26.44
C ILE A 128 -2.46 11.84 -26.15
N LYS A 129 -3.73 12.25 -26.25
CA LYS A 129 -4.87 11.36 -26.06
C LYS A 129 -4.86 10.18 -27.05
N ALA A 130 -4.57 10.44 -28.32
CA ALA A 130 -4.44 9.40 -29.31
C ALA A 130 -3.30 8.41 -28.99
N ALA A 131 -2.15 8.93 -28.56
CA ALA A 131 -1.02 8.09 -28.16
C ALA A 131 -1.31 7.23 -26.94
N ILE A 132 -2.03 7.75 -25.93
CA ILE A 132 -2.47 7.01 -24.75
C ILE A 132 -3.42 5.86 -25.15
N GLU A 133 -4.40 6.11 -26.01
CA GLU A 133 -5.33 5.08 -26.49
C GLU A 133 -4.61 3.96 -27.28
N GLU A 134 -3.61 4.29 -28.09
CA GLU A 134 -2.79 3.28 -28.76
C GLU A 134 -1.89 2.52 -27.79
N MET A 135 -1.29 3.20 -26.81
CA MET A 135 -0.47 2.58 -25.76
C MET A 135 -1.28 1.55 -24.96
N LYS A 136 -2.52 1.89 -24.57
CA LYS A 136 -3.43 0.99 -23.86
C LYS A 136 -3.65 -0.34 -24.58
N LYS A 137 -3.80 -0.32 -25.90
CA LYS A 137 -4.00 -1.54 -26.69
C LYS A 137 -2.77 -2.46 -26.67
N MET A 138 -1.60 -1.91 -26.41
CA MET A 138 -0.34 -2.65 -26.35
C MET A 138 0.02 -3.13 -24.94
N ILE A 139 -0.62 -2.56 -23.93
CA ILE A 139 -0.37 -2.94 -22.53
C ILE A 139 -1.05 -4.28 -22.24
N LYS A 140 -0.28 -5.18 -21.64
CA LYS A 140 -0.77 -6.44 -21.08
C LYS A 140 -0.34 -6.53 -19.64
N VAL A 141 -1.32 -6.64 -18.76
CA VAL A 141 -1.11 -6.85 -17.32
C VAL A 141 -1.67 -8.22 -16.97
N THR A 142 -0.90 -9.01 -16.25
CA THR A 142 -1.33 -10.33 -15.77
C THR A 142 -0.86 -10.53 -14.33
N GLY A 143 -1.65 -11.26 -13.55
CA GLY A 143 -1.37 -11.52 -12.15
C GLY A 143 -1.74 -10.35 -11.24
N GLU A 144 -1.35 -10.45 -9.99
CA GLU A 144 -1.67 -9.47 -8.94
C GLU A 144 -0.55 -9.42 -7.89
N VAL A 145 -0.42 -8.30 -7.20
CA VAL A 145 0.45 -8.17 -6.03
C VAL A 145 -0.42 -8.30 -4.79
N ARG A 146 -0.15 -9.32 -3.98
CA ARG A 146 -0.90 -9.63 -2.77
C ARG A 146 -0.32 -8.93 -1.55
N GLY A 147 -1.19 -8.44 -0.69
CA GLY A 147 -0.83 -7.88 0.61
C GLY A 147 -0.99 -8.87 1.75
N ILE A 148 -1.52 -8.38 2.85
CA ILE A 148 -1.78 -9.15 4.04
C ILE A 148 -3.27 -9.59 4.08
N PRO A 149 -3.59 -10.83 4.44
CA PRO A 149 -4.97 -11.28 4.57
C PRO A 149 -5.66 -10.58 5.75
N ARG A 150 -6.98 -10.45 5.68
CA ARG A 150 -7.80 -9.82 6.72
C ARG A 150 -7.58 -10.39 8.12
N TYR A 151 -7.41 -11.70 8.22
CA TYR A 151 -7.18 -12.42 9.48
C TYR A 151 -5.83 -13.13 9.44
N PRO A 152 -4.73 -12.38 9.65
CA PRO A 152 -3.39 -12.93 9.55
C PRO A 152 -3.16 -13.97 10.66
N LYS A 153 -2.50 -15.05 10.29
CA LYS A 153 -2.04 -16.10 11.21
C LYS A 153 -0.59 -16.40 10.90
N VAL A 154 0.19 -16.69 11.93
CA VAL A 154 1.57 -17.17 11.75
C VAL A 154 1.57 -18.39 10.84
N GLY A 155 2.44 -18.38 9.83
CA GLY A 155 2.54 -19.41 8.81
C GLY A 155 2.69 -18.84 7.41
N ASP A 156 2.70 -19.72 6.43
CA ASP A 156 2.94 -19.37 5.03
C ASP A 156 1.77 -18.59 4.43
N LEU A 157 2.10 -17.66 3.55
CA LEU A 157 1.17 -16.91 2.72
C LEU A 157 1.30 -17.38 1.26
N PRO A 158 0.24 -17.25 0.46
CA PRO A 158 0.32 -17.53 -0.96
C PRO A 158 1.36 -16.62 -1.64
N ASP A 159 2.18 -17.22 -2.49
CA ASP A 159 3.03 -16.49 -3.40
C ASP A 159 2.20 -15.70 -4.41
N TYR A 160 2.81 -14.70 -5.04
CA TYR A 160 2.19 -13.95 -6.11
C TYR A 160 3.14 -13.72 -7.28
N GLU A 161 2.56 -13.52 -8.45
CA GLU A 161 3.27 -13.09 -9.64
C GLU A 161 2.47 -11.96 -10.31
N PHE A 162 3.19 -10.95 -10.75
CA PHE A 162 2.68 -9.85 -11.55
C PHE A 162 3.57 -9.68 -12.78
N GLN A 163 2.96 -9.52 -13.95
CA GLN A 163 3.67 -9.20 -15.19
C GLN A 163 3.03 -8.01 -15.90
N PHE A 164 3.89 -7.12 -16.32
CA PHE A 164 3.55 -6.00 -17.20
C PHE A 164 4.32 -6.13 -18.50
N LYS A 165 3.63 -5.97 -19.63
CA LYS A 165 4.26 -5.94 -20.96
C LYS A 165 3.73 -4.76 -21.76
N LEU A 166 4.64 -4.01 -22.34
CA LEU A 166 4.35 -2.94 -23.31
C LEU A 166 5.36 -3.06 -24.45
N SER A 167 4.92 -3.54 -25.61
CA SER A 167 5.79 -3.80 -26.76
C SER A 167 6.97 -4.70 -26.36
N ILE A 168 8.20 -4.19 -26.44
CA ILE A 168 9.43 -4.90 -26.06
C ILE A 168 9.77 -4.79 -24.57
N ILE A 169 9.11 -3.89 -23.83
CA ILE A 169 9.32 -3.71 -22.40
C ILE A 169 8.54 -4.79 -21.67
N SER A 170 9.22 -5.54 -20.82
CA SER A 170 8.59 -6.54 -19.96
C SER A 170 9.14 -6.37 -18.54
N ILE A 171 8.23 -6.27 -17.59
CA ILE A 171 8.53 -6.25 -16.15
C ILE A 171 7.76 -7.41 -15.53
N ALA A 172 8.43 -8.19 -14.70
CA ALA A 172 7.79 -9.21 -13.89
C ALA A 172 8.26 -9.05 -12.43
N VAL A 173 7.33 -9.21 -11.51
CA VAL A 173 7.61 -9.20 -10.07
C VAL A 173 6.99 -10.45 -9.47
N THR A 174 7.77 -11.20 -8.69
CA THR A 174 7.28 -12.33 -7.91
C THR A 174 7.54 -12.09 -6.43
N GLY A 175 6.57 -12.42 -5.59
CA GLY A 175 6.74 -12.51 -4.13
C GLY A 175 6.68 -13.96 -3.74
N GLU A 176 7.79 -14.50 -3.26
CA GLU A 176 8.00 -15.91 -2.94
C GLU A 176 8.41 -16.06 -1.46
N GLU A 177 8.29 -17.28 -0.92
CA GLU A 177 8.65 -17.60 0.47
C GLU A 177 7.96 -16.69 1.49
N ARG A 178 6.73 -16.28 1.16
CA ARG A 178 5.95 -15.33 1.94
C ARG A 178 5.43 -15.98 3.21
N LYS A 179 5.64 -15.36 4.35
CA LYS A 179 5.17 -15.89 5.64
C LYS A 179 4.93 -14.79 6.67
N ILE A 180 3.95 -15.01 7.52
CA ILE A 180 3.79 -14.25 8.76
C ILE A 180 4.63 -14.95 9.83
N THR A 181 5.65 -14.27 10.32
CA THR A 181 6.60 -14.83 11.29
C THR A 181 6.17 -14.61 12.73
N GLY A 182 5.30 -13.64 12.98
CA GLY A 182 4.81 -13.33 14.32
C GLY A 182 4.14 -11.98 14.41
N SER A 183 4.06 -11.47 15.62
CA SER A 183 3.60 -10.11 15.91
C SER A 183 4.49 -9.48 16.96
N GLU A 184 4.68 -8.17 16.85
CA GLU A 184 5.43 -7.39 17.83
C GLU A 184 4.92 -5.95 17.94
N LYS A 185 5.28 -5.30 19.03
CA LYS A 185 4.97 -3.88 19.25
C LYS A 185 6.09 -3.02 18.69
N LEU A 186 5.76 -2.15 17.75
CA LEU A 186 6.69 -1.27 17.08
C LEU A 186 6.41 0.19 17.43
N GLN A 187 7.46 0.92 17.84
CA GLN A 187 7.41 2.36 18.08
C GLN A 187 7.94 3.12 16.85
N THR A 188 7.18 4.13 16.41
CA THR A 188 7.52 5.03 15.30
C THR A 188 7.29 6.48 15.71
N PRO A 189 7.70 7.47 14.91
CA PRO A 189 7.33 8.87 15.15
C PRO A 189 5.81 9.11 15.13
N ALA A 190 5.04 8.28 14.40
CA ALA A 190 3.58 8.36 14.33
C ALA A 190 2.88 7.75 15.54
N GLY A 191 3.56 6.98 16.37
CA GLY A 191 3.00 6.30 17.53
C GLY A 191 3.53 4.89 17.76
N THR A 192 2.84 4.13 18.59
CA THR A 192 3.17 2.74 18.90
C THR A 192 2.06 1.83 18.39
N PHE A 193 2.42 0.78 17.65
CA PHE A 193 1.50 -0.10 16.94
C PHE A 193 1.78 -1.57 17.26
N ASP A 194 0.72 -2.36 17.42
CA ASP A 194 0.82 -3.82 17.45
C ASP A 194 0.81 -4.32 16.01
N CYS A 195 1.93 -4.86 15.56
CA CYS A 195 2.15 -5.21 14.16
C CYS A 195 2.26 -6.72 13.97
N PHE A 196 1.75 -7.21 12.84
CA PHE A 196 2.14 -8.50 12.27
C PHE A 196 3.37 -8.30 11.39
N VAL A 197 4.27 -9.28 11.42
CA VAL A 197 5.52 -9.25 10.66
C VAL A 197 5.42 -10.23 9.50
N ILE A 198 5.63 -9.72 8.28
CA ILE A 198 5.69 -10.51 7.06
C ILE A 198 7.13 -10.50 6.56
N GLU A 199 7.64 -11.68 6.22
CA GLU A 199 8.87 -11.85 5.46
C GLU A 199 8.53 -12.38 4.08
N GLU A 200 9.20 -11.88 3.05
CA GLU A 200 9.06 -12.35 1.68
C GLU A 200 10.34 -12.10 0.87
N THR A 201 10.53 -12.91 -0.16
CA THR A 201 11.58 -12.72 -1.18
C THR A 201 10.93 -12.13 -2.42
N ILE A 202 11.33 -10.92 -2.80
CA ILE A 202 10.85 -10.26 -4.01
C ILE A 202 11.88 -10.43 -5.11
N THR A 203 11.46 -10.99 -6.25
CA THR A 203 12.26 -10.99 -7.46
C THR A 203 11.62 -10.06 -8.48
N SER A 204 12.36 -9.04 -8.89
CA SER A 204 11.99 -8.18 -10.01
C SER A 204 12.84 -8.50 -11.23
N LYS A 205 12.19 -8.56 -12.40
CA LYS A 205 12.84 -8.73 -13.70
C LYS A 205 12.39 -7.62 -14.62
N ALA A 206 13.34 -6.85 -15.13
CA ALA A 206 13.07 -5.80 -16.11
C ALA A 206 14.02 -5.98 -17.29
N MET A 207 13.49 -6.32 -18.46
CA MET A 207 14.27 -6.65 -19.65
C MET A 207 15.28 -7.79 -19.36
N MET A 208 16.60 -7.50 -19.32
CA MET A 208 17.66 -8.47 -19.01
C MET A 208 18.20 -8.37 -17.58
N GLN A 209 17.70 -7.45 -16.79
CA GLN A 209 18.10 -7.27 -15.40
C GLN A 209 17.19 -8.08 -14.48
N LYS A 210 17.78 -8.76 -13.51
CA LYS A 210 17.09 -9.45 -12.44
C LYS A 210 17.66 -8.96 -11.12
N ASP A 211 16.75 -8.50 -10.26
CA ASP A 211 17.07 -8.15 -8.87
C ASP A 211 16.31 -9.06 -7.92
N VAL A 212 16.93 -9.38 -6.79
CA VAL A 212 16.37 -10.23 -5.75
C VAL A 212 16.63 -9.59 -4.40
N GLU A 213 15.57 -9.32 -3.68
CA GLU A 213 15.58 -8.66 -2.39
C GLU A 213 14.76 -9.46 -1.39
N LYS A 214 15.14 -9.41 -0.12
CA LYS A 214 14.30 -9.90 0.98
C LYS A 214 13.67 -8.71 1.67
N ASN A 215 12.34 -8.71 1.79
CA ASN A 215 11.59 -7.69 2.52
C ASN A 215 11.09 -8.26 3.85
N ILE A 216 11.16 -7.41 4.88
CA ILE A 216 10.50 -7.63 6.16
C ILE A 216 9.58 -6.43 6.39
N SER A 217 8.27 -6.69 6.51
CA SER A 217 7.26 -5.65 6.59
C SER A 217 6.39 -5.83 7.84
N TRP A 218 6.08 -4.72 8.49
CA TRP A 218 5.26 -4.64 9.70
C TRP A 218 3.94 -3.97 9.38
N TYR A 219 2.84 -4.68 9.61
CA TYR A 219 1.49 -4.20 9.33
C TYR A 219 0.64 -4.12 10.60
N ALA A 220 -0.07 -3.02 10.79
CA ALA A 220 -1.01 -2.82 11.90
C ALA A 220 -2.44 -2.62 11.40
N TYR A 221 -3.42 -3.12 12.16
CA TYR A 221 -4.82 -2.89 11.88
C TYR A 221 -5.17 -1.39 11.88
N GLY A 222 -5.97 -0.97 10.90
CA GLY A 222 -6.42 0.40 10.73
C GLY A 222 -5.37 1.36 10.16
N ILE A 223 -4.13 0.90 9.98
CA ILE A 223 -2.98 1.70 9.51
C ILE A 223 -2.46 1.17 8.17
N GLY A 224 -2.36 -0.16 8.03
CA GLY A 224 -1.62 -0.79 6.94
C GLY A 224 -0.14 -0.94 7.30
N LEU A 225 0.74 -0.60 6.36
CA LEU A 225 2.20 -0.67 6.56
C LEU A 225 2.65 0.33 7.64
N VAL A 226 3.46 -0.14 8.57
CA VAL A 226 4.07 0.68 9.64
C VAL A 226 5.57 0.81 9.43
N LYS A 227 6.23 -0.27 8.97
CA LYS A 227 7.65 -0.30 8.65
C LYS A 227 7.92 -1.34 7.56
N GLU A 228 8.92 -1.08 6.75
CA GLU A 228 9.50 -2.06 5.83
C GLU A 228 11.02 -1.95 5.85
N GLU A 229 11.69 -3.07 5.79
CA GLU A 229 13.13 -3.18 5.61
C GLU A 229 13.42 -4.03 4.38
N THR A 230 14.27 -3.52 3.51
CA THR A 230 14.73 -4.20 2.29
C THR A 230 16.18 -4.64 2.44
N TYR A 231 16.45 -5.90 2.17
CA TYR A 231 17.76 -6.51 2.25
C TYR A 231 18.19 -7.05 0.89
N ASP A 232 19.47 -6.90 0.56
CA ASP A 232 20.03 -7.50 -0.64
C ASP A 232 20.15 -9.03 -0.49
N LYS A 233 20.48 -9.70 -1.59
CA LYS A 233 20.70 -11.17 -1.63
C LYS A 233 21.81 -11.69 -0.70
N LYS A 234 22.61 -10.80 -0.09
CA LYS A 234 23.63 -11.13 0.91
C LYS A 234 23.16 -10.88 2.33
N GLY A 235 21.89 -10.48 2.52
CA GLY A 235 21.31 -10.16 3.81
C GLY A 235 21.78 -8.82 4.38
N ARG A 236 22.29 -7.90 3.57
CA ARG A 236 22.66 -6.55 4.01
C ARG A 236 21.48 -5.63 3.81
N LEU A 237 21.17 -4.82 4.83
CA LEU A 237 20.14 -3.78 4.74
C LEU A 237 20.49 -2.84 3.57
N VAL A 238 19.49 -2.56 2.73
CA VAL A 238 19.57 -1.61 1.61
C VAL A 238 18.86 -0.32 1.98
N SER A 239 17.62 -0.45 2.45
CA SER A 239 16.78 0.67 2.87
C SER A 239 15.79 0.26 3.96
N ALA A 240 15.29 1.26 4.67
CA ALA A 240 14.16 1.09 5.59
C ALA A 240 13.16 2.23 5.42
N THR A 241 11.89 1.87 5.38
CA THR A 241 10.75 2.80 5.34
C THR A 241 10.01 2.74 6.66
N LEU A 242 9.75 3.88 7.29
CA LEU A 242 9.09 3.97 8.59
C LEU A 242 7.93 4.95 8.54
N LEU A 243 6.78 4.57 9.11
CA LEU A 243 5.64 5.46 9.28
C LEU A 243 6.03 6.64 10.16
N ASN A 244 5.96 7.84 9.59
CA ASN A 244 6.46 9.05 10.21
C ASN A 244 5.34 9.90 10.82
N SER A 245 4.16 9.94 10.19
CA SER A 245 3.00 10.66 10.72
C SER A 245 1.69 10.06 10.23
N ILE A 246 0.64 10.18 11.05
CA ILE A 246 -0.77 9.96 10.69
C ILE A 246 -1.60 11.11 11.26
N ASN A 247 -2.72 11.45 10.61
CA ASN A 247 -3.61 12.53 11.06
C ASN A 247 -4.99 12.03 11.52
N TRP A 248 -5.20 10.72 11.69
CA TRP A 248 -6.43 10.17 12.24
C TRP A 248 -6.15 9.39 13.52
N GLN A 249 -7.18 9.26 14.35
CA GLN A 249 -7.12 8.44 15.56
C GLN A 249 -7.60 7.02 15.24
N LEU A 250 -6.91 6.05 15.77
CA LEU A 250 -7.38 4.66 15.78
C LEU A 250 -8.60 4.57 16.72
N LYS A 251 -9.72 4.14 16.19
CA LYS A 251 -10.95 3.91 16.97
C LYS A 251 -10.92 2.57 17.66
#